data_81978ff97ebad4e40ee1847fec5e6a85
#
_entry.id   81978ff97ebad4e40ee1847fec5e6a85
#
_cell.length_a   1.000
_cell.length_b   1.000
_cell.length_c   1.000
_cell.angle_alpha   90.00
_cell.angle_beta   90.00
_cell.angle_gamma   90.00
#
_symmetry.space_group_name_H-M   'P 1'
#
loop_
_entity.id
_entity.type
_entity.pdbx_description
1 polymer ?
#
loop_
_entity_poly.entity_id
_entity_poly.type
_entity_poly.pdbx_seq_one_letter_code
_entity_poly.pdbx_strand_id
1 'polypeptide(L)'
;MSFEVGQIVEGTVSGITSFGAFVELGGGKSGMVHISEIADAYVKDIHAYLKLHDKVRVKILAVDEKGKISLSIRKANEGKKSSRPA
;
A
#
# COMPACT_ATOMS: atom_id res chain seq x y z
N MET A 1 16.62 7.54 7.10
CA MET A 1 15.24 7.67 7.51
C MET A 1 14.56 6.36 7.56
N SER A 2 13.80 6.13 8.59
CA SER A 2 13.10 4.86 8.76
C SER A 2 11.61 5.07 8.61
N PHE A 3 10.93 4.00 8.21
CA PHE A 3 9.47 4.02 8.11
C PHE A 3 8.90 3.53 9.42
N GLU A 4 7.82 4.14 9.86
CA GLU A 4 7.19 3.80 11.12
C GLU A 4 5.76 3.35 10.92
N VAL A 5 5.31 2.48 11.82
CA VAL A 5 3.93 2.00 11.80
C VAL A 5 2.99 3.17 11.96
N GLY A 6 1.98 3.22 11.10
CA GLY A 6 1.02 4.31 11.12
C GLY A 6 1.36 5.44 10.18
N GLN A 7 2.54 5.44 9.63
CA GLN A 7 2.96 6.48 8.72
C GLN A 7 2.35 6.25 7.34
N ILE A 8 1.96 7.33 6.68
CA ILE A 8 1.44 7.25 5.32
C ILE A 8 2.51 7.76 4.38
N VAL A 9 2.87 6.93 3.42
CA VAL A 9 3.93 7.26 2.47
C VAL A 9 3.46 6.96 1.06
N GLU A 10 4.13 7.56 0.11
CA GLU A 10 3.84 7.31 -1.29
C GLU A 10 4.83 6.29 -1.83
N GLY A 11 4.31 5.33 -2.57
CA GLY A 11 5.15 4.30 -3.17
C GLY A 11 4.74 4.04 -4.60
N THR A 12 5.51 3.19 -5.26
CA THR A 12 5.27 2.83 -6.64
C THR A 12 5.03 1.33 -6.71
N VAL A 13 3.97 0.93 -7.41
CA VAL A 13 3.66 -0.49 -7.57
C VAL A 13 4.73 -1.13 -8.43
N SER A 14 5.47 -2.07 -7.86
CA SER A 14 6.55 -2.74 -8.56
C SER A 14 6.20 -4.15 -8.99
N GLY A 15 5.13 -4.72 -8.43
CA GLY A 15 4.70 -6.05 -8.82
C GLY A 15 3.29 -6.30 -8.34
N ILE A 16 2.59 -7.16 -9.07
CA ILE A 16 1.22 -7.52 -8.72
C ILE A 16 1.10 -9.03 -8.74
N THR A 17 0.54 -9.59 -7.68
CA THR A 17 0.31 -11.03 -7.58
C THR A 17 -1.17 -11.27 -7.34
N SER A 18 -1.55 -12.54 -7.28
CA SER A 18 -2.95 -12.87 -7.07
C SER A 18 -3.42 -12.60 -5.64
N PHE A 19 -2.50 -12.39 -4.72
CA PHE A 19 -2.86 -12.17 -3.33
C PHE A 19 -2.46 -10.79 -2.81
N GLY A 20 -1.85 -9.97 -3.64
CA GLY A 20 -1.48 -8.64 -3.21
C GLY A 20 -0.60 -7.93 -4.22
N ALA A 21 -0.08 -6.80 -3.81
CA ALA A 21 0.78 -6.01 -4.68
C ALA A 21 2.03 -5.61 -3.93
N PHE A 22 3.15 -5.55 -4.63
CA PHE A 22 4.39 -5.07 -4.06
C PHE A 22 4.55 -3.60 -4.39
N VAL A 23 4.93 -2.83 -3.40
CA VAL A 23 5.06 -1.38 -3.53
C VAL A 23 6.46 -1.00 -3.10
N GLU A 24 7.15 -0.29 -3.96
CA GLU A 24 8.48 0.21 -3.66
C GLU A 24 8.35 1.57 -2.99
N LEU A 25 8.99 1.71 -1.83
CA LEU A 25 8.87 2.91 -1.03
C LEU A 25 10.02 3.88 -1.19
N GLY A 26 11.02 3.50 -1.98
CA GLY A 26 12.20 4.32 -2.14
C GLY A 26 13.26 3.97 -1.11
N GLY A 27 14.46 4.45 -1.31
CA GLY A 27 15.55 4.16 -0.41
C GLY A 27 15.90 2.69 -0.30
N GLY A 28 15.53 1.90 -1.30
CA GLY A 28 15.79 0.47 -1.27
C GLY A 28 14.79 -0.32 -0.46
N LYS A 29 13.74 0.32 0.02
CA LYS A 29 12.72 -0.35 0.82
C LYS A 29 11.50 -0.66 -0.01
N SER A 30 10.86 -1.77 0.28
CA SER A 30 9.62 -2.13 -0.38
C SER A 30 8.72 -2.84 0.61
N GLY A 31 7.42 -2.83 0.31
CA GLY A 31 6.45 -3.48 1.14
C GLY A 31 5.41 -4.16 0.30
N MET A 32 4.46 -4.80 0.97
CA MET A 32 3.40 -5.51 0.28
C MET A 32 2.05 -5.09 0.81
N VAL A 33 1.12 -4.91 -0.12
CA VAL A 33 -0.27 -4.62 0.22
C VAL A 33 -1.06 -5.90 -0.05
N HIS A 34 -1.59 -6.50 1.02
CA HIS A 34 -2.40 -7.69 0.88
C HIS A 34 -3.70 -7.35 0.14
N ILE A 35 -4.26 -8.35 -0.55
CA ILE A 35 -5.46 -8.11 -1.33
C ILE A 35 -6.59 -7.52 -0.49
N SER A 36 -6.66 -7.90 0.77
CA SER A 36 -7.69 -7.39 1.67
C SER A 36 -7.45 -5.94 2.07
N GLU A 37 -6.27 -5.41 1.79
CA GLU A 37 -5.93 -4.04 2.15
C GLU A 37 -5.91 -3.10 0.95
N ILE A 38 -6.33 -3.58 -0.20
CA ILE A 38 -6.32 -2.75 -1.40
C ILE A 38 -7.56 -1.87 -1.46
N ALA A 39 -8.70 -2.43 -1.10
CA ALA A 39 -9.95 -1.69 -1.13
C ALA A 39 -10.88 -2.20 -0.05
N ASP A 40 -11.86 -1.38 0.32
CA ASP A 40 -12.85 -1.76 1.32
C ASP A 40 -13.83 -2.79 0.79
N ALA A 41 -13.89 -2.96 -0.53
CA ALA A 41 -14.79 -3.90 -1.15
C ALA A 41 -14.01 -5.14 -1.57
N TYR A 42 -14.75 -6.19 -1.89
CA TYR A 42 -14.12 -7.40 -2.38
C TYR A 42 -13.33 -7.12 -3.65
N VAL A 43 -12.08 -7.50 -3.66
CA VAL A 43 -11.20 -7.29 -4.81
C VAL A 43 -11.10 -8.60 -5.56
N LYS A 44 -11.77 -8.65 -6.69
CA LYS A 44 -11.76 -9.84 -7.50
C LYS A 44 -10.51 -9.91 -8.36
N ASP A 45 -10.07 -8.76 -8.84
CA ASP A 45 -8.90 -8.70 -9.70
C ASP A 45 -8.08 -7.49 -9.30
N ILE A 46 -6.89 -7.74 -8.78
CA ILE A 46 -6.03 -6.65 -8.33
C ILE A 46 -5.67 -5.73 -9.48
N HIS A 47 -5.53 -6.27 -10.68
CA HIS A 47 -5.16 -5.46 -11.83
C HIS A 47 -6.22 -4.44 -12.20
N ALA A 48 -7.45 -4.62 -11.70
CA ALA A 48 -8.49 -3.63 -11.92
C ALA A 48 -8.31 -2.41 -11.02
N TYR A 49 -7.55 -2.55 -9.95
CA TYR A 49 -7.32 -1.47 -9.00
C TYR A 49 -5.94 -0.87 -9.13
N LEU A 50 -4.95 -1.68 -9.47
CA LEU A 50 -3.56 -1.26 -9.49
C LEU A 50 -2.90 -1.68 -10.78
N LYS A 51 -1.91 -0.91 -11.20
CA LYS A 51 -1.11 -1.24 -12.37
C LYS A 51 0.34 -1.07 -12.02
N LEU A 52 1.19 -1.77 -12.73
CA LEU A 52 2.63 -1.63 -12.54
C LEU A 52 3.04 -0.18 -12.75
N HIS A 53 3.94 0.27 -11.90
CA HIS A 53 4.48 1.63 -11.94
C HIS A 53 3.51 2.71 -11.52
N ASP A 54 2.32 2.33 -11.03
CA ASP A 54 1.39 3.29 -10.46
C ASP A 54 1.94 3.82 -9.15
N LYS A 55 1.71 5.09 -8.90
CA LYS A 55 2.04 5.67 -7.62
C LYS A 55 0.83 5.59 -6.72
N VAL A 56 1.03 5.04 -5.54
CA VAL A 56 -0.07 4.85 -4.60
C VAL A 56 0.36 5.35 -3.24
N ARG A 57 -0.63 5.72 -2.45
CA ARG A 57 -0.40 6.13 -1.08
C ARG A 57 -0.76 4.97 -0.18
N VAL A 58 0.15 4.63 0.70
CA VAL A 58 -0.03 3.47 1.56
C VAL A 58 0.26 3.84 3.00
N LYS A 59 -0.41 3.15 3.91
CA LYS A 59 -0.18 3.32 5.33
C LYS A 59 0.60 2.11 5.82
N ILE A 60 1.63 2.36 6.62
CA ILE A 60 2.47 1.28 7.14
C ILE A 60 1.76 0.62 8.30
N LEU A 61 1.48 -0.66 8.16
CA LEU A 61 0.79 -1.43 9.19
C LEU A 61 1.78 -2.10 10.13
N ALA A 62 2.89 -2.58 9.58
CA ALA A 62 3.89 -3.28 10.38
C ALA A 62 5.22 -3.26 9.66
N VAL A 63 6.29 -3.28 10.43
CA VAL A 63 7.65 -3.35 9.88
C VAL A 63 8.33 -4.52 10.52
N ASP A 64 8.75 -5.49 9.72
CA ASP A 64 9.42 -6.69 10.17
C ASP A 64 10.90 -6.41 10.38
N GLU A 65 11.52 -7.16 11.26
CA GLU A 65 12.95 -7.06 11.50
C GLU A 65 13.74 -7.39 10.24
N LYS A 66 13.19 -8.20 9.40
CA LYS A 66 13.86 -8.57 8.15
C LYS A 66 13.69 -7.55 7.06
N GLY A 67 13.04 -6.46 7.35
CA GLY A 67 12.83 -5.42 6.36
C GLY A 67 11.56 -5.54 5.57
N LYS A 68 10.70 -6.48 5.94
CA LYS A 68 9.41 -6.60 5.28
C LYS A 68 8.45 -5.59 5.87
N ILE A 69 7.76 -4.88 5.01
CA ILE A 69 6.84 -3.84 5.43
C ILE A 69 5.46 -4.21 4.94
N SER A 70 4.51 -4.22 5.86
CA SER A 70 3.11 -4.49 5.53
C SER A 70 2.40 -3.17 5.32
N LEU A 71 1.70 -3.06 4.21
CA LEU A 71 1.11 -1.79 3.80
C LEU A 71 -0.39 -1.95 3.58
N SER A 72 -1.10 -0.82 3.61
CA SER A 72 -2.53 -0.81 3.35
C SER A 72 -2.88 0.43 2.54
N ILE A 73 -3.50 0.22 1.40
CA ILE A 73 -3.97 1.32 0.59
C ILE A 73 -5.29 1.83 1.13
N ARG A 74 -6.17 0.93 1.53
CA ARG A 74 -7.49 1.36 1.99
C ARG A 74 -7.41 2.16 3.29
N LYS A 75 -6.46 1.84 4.15
CA LYS A 75 -6.32 2.59 5.39
C LYS A 75 -5.72 3.95 5.16
N ALA A 76 -4.88 4.08 4.16
CA ALA A 76 -4.36 5.38 3.78
C ALA A 76 -5.48 6.24 3.23
N ASN A 77 -6.38 5.63 2.47
CA ASN A 77 -7.51 6.36 1.92
C ASN A 77 -8.54 6.71 2.96
N GLU A 78 -8.66 5.90 4.00
CA GLU A 78 -9.58 6.20 5.09
C GLU A 78 -9.23 7.51 5.76
N GLY A 79 -7.95 7.71 6.04
CA GLY A 79 -7.54 8.93 6.66
C GLY A 79 -7.76 10.14 5.79
N LYS A 80 -7.73 9.96 4.50
CA LYS A 80 -7.91 11.04 3.59
C LYS A 80 -9.36 11.34 3.29
N LYS A 81 -10.18 10.36 3.47
CA LYS A 81 -11.57 10.46 3.15
C LYS A 81 -12.27 11.59 3.85
N SER A 82 -11.95 11.80 5.10
CA SER A 82 -12.62 12.83 5.87
C SER A 82 -12.24 14.25 5.42
N SER A 83 -11.12 14.40 4.80
CA SER A 83 -10.68 15.73 4.39
C SER A 83 -11.04 16.04 2.96
N ARG A 84 -11.72 15.12 2.29
CA ARG A 84 -12.03 15.31 0.93
C ARG A 84 -13.30 16.11 0.75
N PRO A 85 -13.25 17.19 0.03
CA PRO A 85 -14.48 17.91 -0.28
C PRO A 85 -15.26 17.05 -1.26
N ALA A 86 -16.49 16.97 -1.06
CA ALA A 86 -17.29 16.05 -1.86
C ALA A 86 -17.28 16.39 -3.33
#